data_875f8d176885643bd0fa5db0b5a74d87
#
_entry.id   875f8d176885643bd0fa5db0b5a74d87
#
_cell.length_a   1.000
_cell.length_b   1.000
_cell.length_c   1.000
_cell.angle_alpha   90.00
_cell.angle_beta   90.00
_cell.angle_gamma   90.00
#
_symmetry.space_group_name_H-M   'P 1'
#
loop_
_entity.id
_entity.type
_entity.pdbx_description
1 polymer ?
#
loop_
_entity_poly.entity_id
_entity_poly.type
_entity_poly.pdbx_seq_one_letter_code
_entity_poly.pdbx_strand_id
1 'polypeptide(L)'
;LPVSIEGEGDQKKLILATFDPFNLVAHQAATQELSMPFEWRMASRKRIHEALRRLYGVGADTFEQILDGRDLDYDQLSDSDDEANVIDADEDEEASVVKFVNQIIREALDQRATDIHVEPLANNLRIRYRIDGRLLEIAVPENIKALQSSVIARLKIMARLDIAERRVPQDGRINLQFEGATIDVRVATVPTVEGESVSLRLLNQEKFNLAKLALEPFVQSKIESLLHLPNGIILITGPTGSGKSTSLYSFLSEVNSPEKRIVTVEDPVENKLTGVMQIAVKSEIGLTFAAALRSILRADPNIVMIGEIRDLETAEIAIRASLTGHLVFSTLHTNDAMGGISRLIDMGVEPFLVSAAVRAFLAQRLVRRLCPHCKVPRQISTQDIIDLEIPRDIPGQVYSPKGCDRCRMTGFSGRLAIYEVVILSQKMQELVAHSRPLAELKAQAFRDGYVPMRTYGWHKVMQGQTTIEEVISVTSLEIGGME
;
A
#
# COMPACT_ATOMS: atom_id res chain seq x y z
N LEU A 1 -13.12 -2.18 -33.52
CA LEU A 1 -13.32 -3.10 -32.43
C LEU A 1 -14.62 -3.87 -32.62
N PRO A 2 -14.64 -5.22 -32.64
CA PRO A 2 -15.88 -6.01 -32.68
C PRO A 2 -16.68 -5.85 -31.37
N VAL A 3 -18.00 -5.65 -31.50
CA VAL A 3 -18.87 -5.39 -30.35
C VAL A 3 -19.90 -6.50 -30.14
N SER A 4 -20.59 -6.89 -31.19
CA SER A 4 -21.64 -7.89 -31.11
C SER A 4 -21.96 -8.49 -32.50
N ILE A 5 -22.64 -9.63 -32.52
CA ILE A 5 -23.25 -10.18 -33.71
C ILE A 5 -24.74 -9.98 -33.59
N GLU A 6 -25.37 -9.31 -34.57
CA GLU A 6 -26.80 -9.06 -34.65
C GLU A 6 -27.43 -9.82 -35.82
N GLY A 7 -28.68 -10.24 -35.68
CA GLY A 7 -29.43 -11.02 -36.69
C GLY A 7 -29.51 -12.52 -36.39
N GLU A 8 -30.41 -13.23 -37.10
CA GLU A 8 -30.60 -14.68 -37.01
C GLU A 8 -30.33 -15.35 -38.35
N GLY A 9 -29.82 -16.59 -38.32
CA GLY A 9 -29.54 -17.38 -39.52
C GLY A 9 -28.54 -16.73 -40.47
N ASP A 10 -28.86 -16.67 -41.77
CA ASP A 10 -28.00 -16.11 -42.83
C ASP A 10 -27.95 -14.57 -42.83
N GLN A 11 -28.72 -13.90 -41.97
CA GLN A 11 -28.70 -12.43 -41.83
C GLN A 11 -27.85 -11.94 -40.70
N LYS A 12 -26.97 -12.76 -40.17
CA LYS A 12 -26.01 -12.36 -39.13
C LYS A 12 -25.03 -11.34 -39.69
N LYS A 13 -24.85 -10.24 -38.96
CA LYS A 13 -23.84 -9.22 -39.24
C LYS A 13 -23.06 -8.89 -38.00
N LEU A 14 -21.76 -8.61 -38.16
CA LEU A 14 -20.85 -8.19 -37.10
C LEU A 14 -20.97 -6.67 -36.94
N ILE A 15 -21.14 -6.22 -35.70
CA ILE A 15 -21.12 -4.80 -35.36
C ILE A 15 -19.70 -4.43 -34.96
N LEU A 16 -19.11 -3.47 -35.68
CA LEU A 16 -17.79 -2.93 -35.43
C LEU A 16 -17.89 -1.50 -34.89
N ALA A 17 -17.22 -1.23 -33.77
CA ALA A 17 -17.12 0.14 -33.24
C ALA A 17 -15.90 0.86 -33.84
N THR A 18 -16.09 2.12 -34.25
CA THR A 18 -15.01 3.03 -34.64
C THR A 18 -15.20 4.40 -33.98
N PHE A 19 -14.10 5.10 -33.71
CA PHE A 19 -14.13 6.52 -33.32
C PHE A 19 -13.82 7.44 -34.52
N ASP A 20 -13.22 6.87 -35.59
CA ASP A 20 -12.92 7.58 -36.84
C ASP A 20 -13.59 6.86 -38.03
N PRO A 21 -14.72 7.38 -38.49
CA PRO A 21 -15.46 6.80 -39.61
C PRO A 21 -14.76 6.99 -40.97
N PHE A 22 -13.72 7.83 -41.04
CA PHE A 22 -12.97 8.12 -42.27
C PHE A 22 -11.66 7.36 -42.38
N ASN A 23 -11.36 6.48 -41.40
CA ASN A 23 -10.17 5.63 -41.46
C ASN A 23 -10.32 4.56 -42.53
N LEU A 24 -9.87 4.90 -43.77
CA LEU A 24 -9.95 4.01 -44.93
C LEU A 24 -9.12 2.72 -44.75
N VAL A 25 -8.00 2.77 -44.04
CA VAL A 25 -7.15 1.61 -43.79
C VAL A 25 -7.90 0.57 -42.95
N ALA A 26 -8.55 1.00 -41.87
CA ALA A 26 -9.37 0.10 -41.03
C ALA A 26 -10.57 -0.47 -41.79
N HIS A 27 -11.18 0.30 -42.69
CA HIS A 27 -12.26 -0.17 -43.55
C HIS A 27 -11.80 -1.22 -44.56
N GLN A 28 -10.64 -1.02 -45.19
CA GLN A 28 -10.06 -1.98 -46.13
C GLN A 28 -9.65 -3.28 -45.43
N ALA A 29 -8.97 -3.18 -44.29
CA ALA A 29 -8.57 -4.34 -43.48
C ALA A 29 -9.80 -5.16 -43.06
N ALA A 30 -10.83 -4.52 -42.51
CA ALA A 30 -12.05 -5.22 -42.13
C ALA A 30 -12.73 -5.93 -43.32
N THR A 31 -12.69 -5.32 -44.51
CA THR A 31 -13.27 -5.90 -45.73
C THR A 31 -12.46 -7.09 -46.24
N GLN A 32 -11.17 -7.08 -46.02
CA GLN A 32 -10.28 -8.18 -46.49
C GLN A 32 -10.27 -9.38 -45.53
N GLU A 33 -10.32 -9.12 -44.22
CA GLU A 33 -10.16 -10.18 -43.21
C GLU A 33 -11.47 -10.80 -42.73
N LEU A 34 -12.57 -10.03 -42.77
CA LEU A 34 -13.84 -10.53 -42.29
C LEU A 34 -14.64 -11.23 -43.39
N SER A 35 -14.96 -12.51 -43.17
CA SER A 35 -15.75 -13.33 -44.08
C SER A 35 -17.26 -13.18 -43.93
N MET A 36 -17.73 -12.31 -43.01
CA MET A 36 -19.15 -12.08 -42.76
C MET A 36 -19.52 -10.61 -42.94
N PRO A 37 -20.80 -10.30 -43.24
CA PRO A 37 -21.27 -8.90 -43.33
C PRO A 37 -21.05 -8.16 -42.02
N PHE A 38 -20.64 -6.88 -42.09
CA PHE A 38 -20.43 -6.06 -40.91
C PHE A 38 -21.02 -4.65 -41.08
N GLU A 39 -21.28 -4.00 -39.96
CA GLU A 39 -21.79 -2.64 -39.85
C GLU A 39 -20.93 -1.83 -38.87
N TRP A 40 -20.53 -0.61 -39.26
CA TRP A 40 -19.81 0.31 -38.39
C TRP A 40 -20.74 1.11 -37.51
N ARG A 41 -20.40 1.23 -36.22
CA ARG A 41 -21.06 2.13 -35.27
C ARG A 41 -20.06 3.05 -34.61
N MET A 42 -20.46 4.30 -34.41
CA MET A 42 -19.63 5.30 -33.75
C MET A 42 -19.59 5.06 -32.24
N ALA A 43 -18.38 5.10 -31.69
CA ALA A 43 -18.15 5.13 -30.25
C ALA A 43 -17.08 6.16 -29.92
N SER A 44 -17.08 6.70 -28.69
CA SER A 44 -16.02 7.61 -28.29
C SER A 44 -14.67 6.92 -28.22
N ARG A 45 -13.58 7.60 -28.58
CA ARG A 45 -12.21 7.11 -28.51
C ARG A 45 -11.92 6.48 -27.14
N LYS A 46 -12.30 7.16 -26.06
CA LYS A 46 -12.15 6.68 -24.69
C LYS A 46 -12.79 5.30 -24.47
N ARG A 47 -14.02 5.10 -24.91
CA ARG A 47 -14.73 3.79 -24.75
C ARG A 47 -14.09 2.68 -25.58
N ILE A 48 -13.58 2.97 -26.76
CA ILE A 48 -12.89 1.98 -27.60
C ILE A 48 -11.57 1.58 -26.93
N HIS A 49 -10.78 2.53 -26.45
CA HIS A 49 -9.54 2.22 -25.71
C HIS A 49 -9.79 1.45 -24.41
N GLU A 50 -10.81 1.82 -23.64
CA GLU A 50 -11.21 1.04 -22.45
C GLU A 50 -11.59 -0.41 -22.80
N ALA A 51 -12.31 -0.61 -23.90
CA ALA A 51 -12.69 -1.95 -24.36
C ALA A 51 -11.49 -2.74 -24.89
N LEU A 52 -10.59 -2.12 -25.66
CA LEU A 52 -9.34 -2.74 -26.13
C LEU A 52 -8.48 -3.21 -24.95
N ARG A 53 -8.28 -2.36 -23.97
CA ARG A 53 -7.53 -2.71 -22.74
C ARG A 53 -8.17 -3.88 -21.98
N ARG A 54 -9.50 -3.92 -21.93
CA ARG A 54 -10.24 -5.00 -21.25
C ARG A 54 -10.13 -6.33 -22.00
N LEU A 55 -10.11 -6.32 -23.32
CA LEU A 55 -10.11 -7.52 -24.16
C LEU A 55 -8.69 -8.03 -24.48
N TYR A 56 -7.75 -7.13 -24.72
CA TYR A 56 -6.41 -7.46 -25.21
C TYR A 56 -5.28 -7.06 -24.26
N GLY A 57 -5.61 -6.45 -23.13
CA GLY A 57 -4.62 -6.07 -22.11
C GLY A 57 -4.06 -4.66 -22.25
N VAL A 58 -3.19 -4.31 -21.30
CA VAL A 58 -2.50 -3.00 -21.26
C VAL A 58 -1.55 -2.88 -22.43
N GLY A 59 -1.59 -1.75 -23.15
CA GLY A 59 -0.69 -1.50 -24.27
C GLY A 59 -1.08 -2.18 -25.57
N ALA A 60 -2.24 -2.85 -25.64
CA ALA A 60 -2.69 -3.50 -26.88
C ALA A 60 -2.82 -2.55 -28.07
N ASP A 61 -3.08 -1.28 -27.83
CA ASP A 61 -3.19 -0.21 -28.83
C ASP A 61 -1.83 0.27 -29.36
N THR A 62 -0.75 -0.01 -28.65
CA THR A 62 0.62 0.40 -29.01
C THR A 62 1.52 -0.78 -29.40
N PHE A 63 1.20 -1.97 -28.92
CA PHE A 63 2.05 -3.15 -29.03
C PHE A 63 2.28 -3.61 -30.48
N GLU A 64 1.22 -3.71 -31.30
CA GLU A 64 1.35 -4.10 -32.71
C GLU A 64 2.19 -3.09 -33.49
N GLN A 65 2.02 -1.80 -33.22
CA GLN A 65 2.79 -0.74 -33.86
C GLN A 65 4.29 -0.79 -33.49
N ILE A 66 4.60 -1.20 -32.24
CA ILE A 66 6.00 -1.40 -31.79
C ILE A 66 6.64 -2.59 -32.51
N LEU A 67 5.90 -3.67 -32.74
CA LEU A 67 6.40 -4.86 -33.44
C LEU A 67 6.59 -4.62 -34.95
N ASP A 68 5.76 -3.80 -35.56
CA ASP A 68 5.85 -3.44 -36.97
C ASP A 68 6.95 -2.42 -37.27
N GLY A 69 7.30 -1.57 -36.33
CA GLY A 69 8.41 -0.61 -36.38
C GLY A 69 9.75 -1.30 -36.21
N ARG A 70 10.38 -1.64 -37.31
CA ARG A 70 11.68 -2.34 -37.38
C ARG A 70 12.84 -1.43 -37.02
N ASP A 71 13.02 -1.04 -35.80
CA ASP A 71 14.32 -0.65 -35.25
C ASP A 71 14.06 -0.06 -33.85
N LEU A 72 14.31 -0.88 -32.83
CA LEU A 72 14.46 -0.40 -31.47
C LEU A 72 15.83 0.29 -31.39
N ASP A 73 15.86 1.56 -31.76
CA ASP A 73 17.07 2.37 -31.69
C ASP A 73 17.29 2.73 -30.19
N TYR A 74 18.24 2.03 -29.57
CA TYR A 74 18.61 2.24 -28.15
C TYR A 74 19.12 3.67 -27.89
N ASP A 75 19.60 4.36 -28.93
CA ASP A 75 20.13 5.73 -28.81
C ASP A 75 19.02 6.78 -28.59
N GLN A 76 17.79 6.53 -29.06
CA GLN A 76 16.65 7.42 -28.79
C GLN A 76 16.10 7.30 -27.36
N LEU A 77 16.50 6.27 -26.60
CA LEU A 77 16.08 6.09 -25.22
C LEU A 77 16.89 6.94 -24.20
N SER A 78 18.00 7.56 -24.67
CA SER A 78 18.96 8.27 -23.81
C SER A 78 18.78 9.79 -23.73
N ASP A 79 18.00 10.42 -24.61
CA ASP A 79 17.90 11.88 -24.76
C ASP A 79 16.71 12.48 -24.01
N SER A 80 16.69 12.40 -22.69
CA SER A 80 15.91 13.33 -21.87
C SER A 80 16.60 13.58 -20.54
N ASP A 81 17.60 14.46 -20.57
CA ASP A 81 18.20 15.05 -19.39
C ASP A 81 17.18 15.97 -18.68
N ASP A 82 17.04 15.74 -17.37
CA ASP A 82 16.52 16.64 -16.33
C ASP A 82 15.06 17.12 -16.33
N GLU A 83 14.20 16.78 -17.27
CA GLU A 83 12.76 17.02 -17.10
C GLU A 83 12.10 15.86 -16.35
N ALA A 84 11.30 16.20 -15.32
CA ALA A 84 10.50 15.21 -14.60
C ALA A 84 9.71 14.36 -15.62
N ASN A 85 9.80 13.02 -15.53
CA ASN A 85 9.09 12.14 -16.44
C ASN A 85 7.58 12.44 -16.38
N VAL A 86 7.06 13.17 -17.36
CA VAL A 86 5.64 13.53 -17.46
C VAL A 86 4.90 12.36 -18.09
N ILE A 87 3.92 11.83 -17.36
CA ILE A 87 3.11 10.68 -17.84
C ILE A 87 1.81 11.15 -18.50
N ASP A 88 1.45 12.43 -18.34
CA ASP A 88 0.14 12.98 -18.76
C ASP A 88 0.02 13.30 -20.27
N ALA A 89 1.10 13.21 -21.04
CA ALA A 89 1.09 13.61 -22.45
C ALA A 89 0.24 12.63 -23.29
N ASP A 90 -0.90 13.13 -23.78
CA ASP A 90 -1.74 12.54 -24.82
C ASP A 90 -1.23 12.93 -26.23
N GLU A 91 0.07 13.18 -26.39
CA GLU A 91 0.62 13.62 -27.66
C GLU A 91 0.84 12.46 -28.63
N ASP A 92 0.67 12.76 -29.91
CA ASP A 92 0.75 11.89 -31.09
C ASP A 92 2.20 11.35 -31.33
N GLU A 93 2.87 10.91 -30.27
CA GLU A 93 4.16 10.25 -30.39
C GLU A 93 4.02 8.85 -30.98
N GLU A 94 4.93 8.51 -31.89
CA GLU A 94 5.05 7.17 -32.47
C GLU A 94 5.02 6.08 -31.40
N ALA A 95 4.39 4.96 -31.72
CA ALA A 95 4.28 3.82 -30.82
C ALA A 95 5.67 3.38 -30.37
N SER A 96 5.98 3.56 -29.09
CA SER A 96 7.29 3.29 -28.51
C SER A 96 7.18 2.48 -27.23
N VAL A 97 8.27 1.79 -26.87
CA VAL A 97 8.40 1.12 -25.57
C VAL A 97 8.21 2.11 -24.43
N VAL A 98 8.58 3.39 -24.62
CA VAL A 98 8.35 4.49 -23.67
C VAL A 98 6.88 4.64 -23.38
N LYS A 99 6.03 4.73 -24.40
CA LYS A 99 4.57 4.85 -24.29
C LYS A 99 3.96 3.64 -23.58
N PHE A 100 4.43 2.44 -23.88
CA PHE A 100 3.99 1.21 -23.25
C PHE A 100 4.31 1.20 -21.74
N VAL A 101 5.55 1.55 -21.35
CA VAL A 101 5.97 1.63 -19.94
C VAL A 101 5.18 2.71 -19.21
N ASN A 102 5.02 3.89 -19.80
CA ASN A 102 4.22 4.98 -19.22
C ASN A 102 2.76 4.55 -19.00
N GLN A 103 2.19 3.79 -19.94
CA GLN A 103 0.83 3.28 -19.84
C GLN A 103 0.67 2.27 -18.70
N ILE A 104 1.64 1.35 -18.49
CA ILE A 104 1.66 0.43 -17.35
C ILE A 104 1.65 1.23 -16.03
N ILE A 105 2.50 2.26 -15.93
CA ILE A 105 2.61 3.06 -14.71
C ILE A 105 1.33 3.89 -14.49
N ARG A 106 0.82 4.56 -15.52
CA ARG A 106 -0.43 5.33 -15.46
C ARG A 106 -1.59 4.47 -14.98
N GLU A 107 -1.77 3.31 -15.58
CA GLU A 107 -2.84 2.40 -15.19
C GLU A 107 -2.69 1.89 -13.75
N ALA A 108 -1.47 1.62 -13.31
CA ALA A 108 -1.22 1.26 -11.91
C ALA A 108 -1.63 2.40 -10.94
N LEU A 109 -1.31 3.65 -11.29
CA LEU A 109 -1.69 4.84 -10.51
C LEU A 109 -3.21 5.03 -10.48
N ASP A 110 -3.88 4.97 -11.62
CA ASP A 110 -5.34 5.02 -11.75
C ASP A 110 -6.02 3.93 -10.92
N GLN A 111 -5.35 2.79 -10.83
CA GLN A 111 -5.79 1.64 -10.07
C GLN A 111 -5.42 1.71 -8.59
N ARG A 112 -4.72 2.74 -8.15
CA ARG A 112 -4.22 2.89 -6.78
C ARG A 112 -3.35 1.71 -6.35
N ALA A 113 -2.59 1.15 -7.28
CA ALA A 113 -1.60 0.15 -6.96
C ALA A 113 -0.51 0.75 -6.06
N THR A 114 -0.01 -0.04 -5.13
CA THR A 114 1.15 0.33 -4.30
C THR A 114 2.45 -0.13 -4.91
N ASP A 115 2.42 -1.24 -5.66
CA ASP A 115 3.60 -1.80 -6.29
C ASP A 115 3.24 -2.33 -7.69
N ILE A 116 4.21 -2.26 -8.62
CA ILE A 116 4.19 -2.90 -9.93
C ILE A 116 5.32 -3.92 -9.95
N HIS A 117 5.03 -5.13 -10.40
CA HIS A 117 6.04 -6.18 -10.59
C HIS A 117 6.06 -6.56 -12.07
N VAL A 118 7.25 -6.43 -12.68
CA VAL A 118 7.54 -6.87 -14.04
C VAL A 118 8.43 -8.11 -13.93
N GLU A 119 7.90 -9.27 -14.27
CA GLU A 119 8.48 -10.56 -13.96
C GLU A 119 8.69 -11.39 -15.22
N PRO A 120 9.94 -11.59 -15.64
CA PRO A 120 10.30 -12.51 -16.72
C PRO A 120 9.91 -13.95 -16.36
N LEU A 121 9.23 -14.62 -17.26
CA LEU A 121 8.96 -16.05 -17.21
C LEU A 121 9.50 -16.74 -18.46
N ALA A 122 9.57 -18.08 -18.46
CA ALA A 122 10.11 -18.84 -19.59
C ALA A 122 9.49 -18.44 -20.95
N ASN A 123 8.15 -18.32 -21.00
CA ASN A 123 7.41 -18.06 -22.24
C ASN A 123 6.63 -16.73 -22.25
N ASN A 124 6.74 -15.91 -21.20
CA ASN A 124 5.96 -14.68 -21.06
C ASN A 124 6.70 -13.63 -20.24
N LEU A 125 6.26 -12.38 -20.32
CA LEU A 125 6.58 -11.31 -19.38
C LEU A 125 5.31 -11.01 -18.57
N ARG A 126 5.30 -11.40 -17.28
CA ARG A 126 4.16 -11.21 -16.41
C ARG A 126 4.22 -9.85 -15.75
N ILE A 127 3.12 -9.10 -15.79
CA ILE A 127 2.96 -7.83 -15.09
C ILE A 127 1.90 -8.01 -14.02
N ARG A 128 2.21 -7.62 -12.77
CA ARG A 128 1.29 -7.67 -11.65
C ARG A 128 1.27 -6.35 -10.91
N TYR A 129 0.07 -5.94 -10.53
CA TYR A 129 -0.12 -4.79 -9.63
C TYR A 129 -0.49 -5.29 -8.24
N ARG A 130 0.05 -4.63 -7.21
CA ARG A 130 -0.41 -4.84 -5.85
C ARG A 130 -1.48 -3.81 -5.53
N ILE A 131 -2.73 -4.24 -5.46
CA ILE A 131 -3.90 -3.40 -5.16
C ILE A 131 -4.53 -3.91 -3.88
N ASP A 132 -4.73 -3.00 -2.91
CA ASP A 132 -5.29 -3.33 -1.59
C ASP A 132 -4.58 -4.51 -0.90
N GLY A 133 -3.27 -4.63 -1.11
CA GLY A 133 -2.40 -5.66 -0.51
C GLY A 133 -2.31 -6.97 -1.32
N ARG A 134 -3.18 -7.18 -2.32
CA ARG A 134 -3.16 -8.39 -3.17
C ARG A 134 -2.47 -8.13 -4.51
N LEU A 135 -1.74 -9.13 -4.98
CA LEU A 135 -1.19 -9.13 -6.33
C LEU A 135 -2.28 -9.56 -7.32
N LEU A 136 -2.50 -8.72 -8.34
CA LEU A 136 -3.39 -8.98 -9.45
C LEU A 136 -2.56 -9.02 -10.73
N GLU A 137 -2.69 -10.08 -11.49
CA GLU A 137 -2.07 -10.19 -12.80
C GLU A 137 -2.84 -9.30 -13.79
N ILE A 138 -2.10 -8.54 -14.56
CA ILE A 138 -2.64 -7.64 -15.56
C ILE A 138 -2.54 -8.31 -16.92
N ALA A 139 -3.62 -8.30 -17.67
CA ALA A 139 -3.60 -8.79 -19.04
C ALA A 139 -2.64 -7.92 -19.85
N VAL A 140 -1.77 -8.58 -20.60
CA VAL A 140 -0.79 -7.98 -21.51
C VAL A 140 -0.94 -8.64 -22.88
N PRO A 141 -0.52 -7.96 -23.98
CA PRO A 141 -0.59 -8.53 -25.30
C PRO A 141 0.15 -9.87 -25.42
N GLU A 142 -0.34 -10.74 -26.28
CA GLU A 142 0.40 -11.93 -26.70
C GLU A 142 1.78 -11.52 -27.26
N ASN A 143 2.81 -12.34 -27.05
CA ASN A 143 4.19 -12.05 -27.47
C ASN A 143 4.91 -10.90 -26.75
N ILE A 144 4.37 -10.36 -25.64
CA ILE A 144 5.04 -9.32 -24.81
C ILE A 144 6.49 -9.69 -24.43
N LYS A 145 6.81 -10.98 -24.43
CA LYS A 145 8.17 -11.51 -24.19
C LYS A 145 9.20 -10.89 -25.13
N ALA A 146 8.83 -10.55 -26.36
CA ALA A 146 9.72 -9.91 -27.32
C ALA A 146 10.20 -8.53 -26.87
N LEU A 147 9.40 -7.81 -26.08
CA LEU A 147 9.74 -6.49 -25.53
C LEU A 147 10.41 -6.53 -24.17
N GLN A 148 10.65 -7.70 -23.59
CA GLN A 148 11.17 -7.84 -22.22
C GLN A 148 12.42 -6.99 -21.98
N SER A 149 13.43 -7.12 -22.84
CA SER A 149 14.71 -6.41 -22.67
C SER A 149 14.53 -4.89 -22.76
N SER A 150 13.72 -4.43 -23.69
CA SER A 150 13.47 -3.00 -23.92
C SER A 150 12.65 -2.37 -22.79
N VAL A 151 11.64 -3.09 -22.26
CA VAL A 151 10.85 -2.63 -21.11
C VAL A 151 11.75 -2.50 -19.86
N ILE A 152 12.58 -3.50 -19.59
CA ILE A 152 13.51 -3.48 -18.46
C ILE A 152 14.55 -2.36 -18.62
N ALA A 153 15.12 -2.21 -19.82
CA ALA A 153 16.08 -1.14 -20.11
C ALA A 153 15.44 0.25 -19.89
N ARG A 154 14.21 0.48 -20.38
CA ARG A 154 13.49 1.75 -20.15
C ARG A 154 13.27 2.02 -18.67
N LEU A 155 12.85 1.04 -17.88
CA LEU A 155 12.67 1.18 -16.43
C LEU A 155 13.99 1.50 -15.72
N LYS A 156 15.11 0.91 -16.15
CA LYS A 156 16.44 1.21 -15.64
C LYS A 156 16.87 2.64 -15.96
N ILE A 157 16.66 3.09 -17.20
CA ILE A 157 16.95 4.48 -17.63
C ILE A 157 16.18 5.47 -16.74
N MET A 158 14.86 5.28 -16.60
CA MET A 158 14.01 6.13 -15.77
C MET A 158 14.50 6.19 -14.32
N ALA A 159 15.04 5.08 -13.81
CA ALA A 159 15.55 4.97 -12.44
C ALA A 159 17.04 5.36 -12.30
N ARG A 160 17.70 5.77 -13.39
CA ARG A 160 19.14 6.09 -13.46
C ARG A 160 20.03 4.92 -13.02
N LEU A 161 19.65 3.70 -13.42
CA LEU A 161 20.37 2.46 -13.17
C LEU A 161 21.25 2.09 -14.37
N ASP A 162 22.30 1.28 -14.12
CA ASP A 162 23.19 0.76 -15.16
C ASP A 162 22.46 -0.30 -16.01
N ILE A 163 22.26 -0.02 -17.31
CA ILE A 163 21.59 -0.90 -18.26
C ILE A 163 22.46 -2.10 -18.63
N ALA A 164 23.78 -1.91 -18.66
CA ALA A 164 24.74 -2.94 -19.03
C ALA A 164 24.91 -4.00 -17.94
N GLU A 165 24.83 -3.61 -16.68
CA GLU A 165 24.94 -4.52 -15.56
C GLU A 165 23.60 -5.25 -15.31
N ARG A 166 23.61 -6.58 -15.44
CA ARG A 166 22.43 -7.45 -15.31
C ARG A 166 22.60 -8.60 -14.34
N ARG A 167 23.78 -8.69 -13.69
CA ARG A 167 24.18 -9.83 -12.87
C ARG A 167 23.98 -9.59 -11.36
N VAL A 168 23.85 -8.33 -10.96
CA VAL A 168 23.65 -7.92 -9.57
C VAL A 168 22.38 -7.10 -9.40
N PRO A 169 21.73 -7.15 -8.23
CA PRO A 169 20.61 -6.27 -7.92
C PRO A 169 21.01 -4.80 -7.97
N GLN A 170 20.08 -3.95 -8.40
CA GLN A 170 20.25 -2.50 -8.40
C GLN A 170 19.01 -1.83 -7.81
N ASP A 171 19.22 -0.73 -7.08
CA ASP A 171 18.17 0.09 -6.49
C ASP A 171 18.25 1.52 -7.03
N GLY A 172 17.09 2.09 -7.39
CA GLY A 172 17.01 3.43 -7.93
C GLY A 172 15.71 4.14 -7.60
N ARG A 173 15.54 5.36 -8.14
CA ARG A 173 14.34 6.17 -7.94
C ARG A 173 13.94 6.86 -9.23
N ILE A 174 12.63 7.00 -9.42
CA ILE A 174 12.03 7.76 -10.51
C ILE A 174 11.12 8.82 -9.89
N ASN A 175 11.23 10.07 -10.36
CA ASN A 175 10.27 11.12 -10.06
C ASN A 175 9.32 11.26 -11.24
N LEU A 176 8.03 11.00 -11.02
CA LEU A 176 6.99 11.07 -12.03
C LEU A 176 6.11 12.28 -11.80
N GLN A 177 5.67 12.92 -12.88
CA GLN A 177 4.56 13.89 -12.84
C GLN A 177 3.29 13.20 -13.33
N PHE A 178 2.26 13.22 -12.50
CA PHE A 178 0.96 12.62 -12.82
C PHE A 178 -0.16 13.47 -12.24
N GLU A 179 -1.10 13.92 -13.08
CA GLU A 179 -2.22 14.80 -12.69
C GLU A 179 -1.79 16.02 -11.84
N GLY A 180 -0.65 16.61 -12.17
CA GLY A 180 -0.09 17.77 -11.46
C GLY A 180 0.55 17.46 -10.11
N ALA A 181 0.67 16.21 -9.72
CA ALA A 181 1.35 15.75 -8.51
C ALA A 181 2.67 15.06 -8.85
N THR A 182 3.70 15.29 -8.04
CA THR A 182 4.96 14.54 -8.13
C THR A 182 4.85 13.24 -7.33
N ILE A 183 5.09 12.11 -7.97
CA ILE A 183 5.09 10.78 -7.37
C ILE A 183 6.54 10.27 -7.32
N ASP A 184 7.02 9.93 -6.16
CA ASP A 184 8.32 9.26 -5.97
C ASP A 184 8.13 7.75 -6.14
N VAL A 185 8.90 7.12 -7.04
CA VAL A 185 8.85 5.68 -7.29
C VAL A 185 10.21 5.07 -6.97
N ARG A 186 10.22 4.10 -6.07
CA ARG A 186 11.41 3.29 -5.80
C ARG A 186 11.42 2.10 -6.73
N VAL A 187 12.56 1.86 -7.36
CA VAL A 187 12.78 0.77 -8.32
C VAL A 187 13.85 -0.15 -7.78
N ALA A 188 13.57 -1.44 -7.78
CA ALA A 188 14.54 -2.48 -7.46
C ALA A 188 14.58 -3.50 -8.60
N THR A 189 15.78 -3.84 -9.08
CA THR A 189 15.99 -4.91 -10.07
C THR A 189 16.67 -6.10 -9.40
N VAL A 190 16.24 -7.29 -9.75
CA VAL A 190 16.81 -8.53 -9.23
C VAL A 190 17.05 -9.49 -10.39
N PRO A 191 18.31 -9.97 -10.58
CA PRO A 191 18.62 -10.99 -11.58
C PRO A 191 17.87 -12.29 -11.29
N THR A 192 17.24 -12.86 -12.32
CA THR A 192 16.60 -14.18 -12.23
C THR A 192 17.07 -15.06 -13.40
N VAL A 193 16.71 -16.33 -13.39
CA VAL A 193 17.08 -17.27 -14.45
C VAL A 193 16.54 -16.84 -15.83
N GLU A 194 15.36 -16.22 -15.86
CA GLU A 194 14.66 -15.79 -17.08
C GLU A 194 14.94 -14.34 -17.47
N GLY A 195 15.82 -13.64 -16.75
CA GLY A 195 16.17 -12.24 -16.92
C GLY A 195 15.98 -11.42 -15.64
N GLU A 196 16.12 -10.09 -15.72
CA GLU A 196 15.95 -9.24 -14.55
C GLU A 196 14.46 -9.05 -14.24
N SER A 197 14.05 -9.30 -12.99
CA SER A 197 12.75 -8.89 -12.47
C SER A 197 12.84 -7.45 -11.95
N VAL A 198 11.83 -6.63 -12.22
CA VAL A 198 11.78 -5.24 -11.77
C VAL A 198 10.56 -5.04 -10.87
N SER A 199 10.78 -4.42 -9.72
CA SER A 199 9.73 -4.03 -8.79
C SER A 199 9.74 -2.52 -8.62
N LEU A 200 8.57 -1.88 -8.86
CA LEU A 200 8.38 -0.46 -8.64
C LEU A 200 7.42 -0.24 -7.49
N ARG A 201 7.83 0.52 -6.47
CA ARG A 201 6.97 0.95 -5.37
C ARG A 201 6.53 2.38 -5.58
N LEU A 202 5.24 2.59 -5.72
CA LEU A 202 4.61 3.89 -5.97
C LEU A 202 4.34 4.59 -4.64
N LEU A 203 5.07 5.66 -4.35
CA LEU A 203 4.93 6.46 -3.13
C LEU A 203 4.04 7.68 -3.45
N ASN A 204 2.74 7.51 -3.26
CA ASN A 204 1.80 8.60 -3.48
C ASN A 204 1.84 9.57 -2.29
N GLN A 205 1.94 10.89 -2.56
CA GLN A 205 1.87 11.91 -1.53
C GLN A 205 0.43 12.05 -1.04
N GLU A 206 0.10 11.38 0.04
CA GLU A 206 -1.21 11.49 0.67
C GLU A 206 -1.22 12.58 1.76
N LYS A 207 -2.36 13.28 1.89
CA LYS A 207 -2.60 14.10 3.08
C LYS A 207 -2.95 13.20 4.24
N PHE A 208 -2.16 13.24 5.30
CA PHE A 208 -2.38 12.49 6.52
C PHE A 208 -3.23 13.29 7.49
N ASN A 209 -4.24 12.68 8.09
CA ASN A 209 -5.02 13.22 9.19
C ASN A 209 -5.69 12.09 9.97
N LEU A 210 -6.09 12.36 11.19
CA LEU A 210 -6.70 11.36 12.08
C LEU A 210 -8.03 10.81 11.53
N ALA A 211 -8.83 11.66 10.86
CA ALA A 211 -10.12 11.26 10.29
C ALA A 211 -10.00 10.17 9.21
N LYS A 212 -8.91 10.17 8.43
CA LYS A 212 -8.65 9.13 7.42
C LYS A 212 -8.45 7.74 8.01
N LEU A 213 -8.03 7.63 9.25
CA LEU A 213 -7.86 6.35 9.92
C LEU A 213 -9.20 5.67 10.22
N ALA A 214 -10.32 6.42 10.16
CA ALA A 214 -11.68 5.95 10.39
C ALA A 214 -11.77 5.12 11.69
N LEU A 215 -11.20 5.65 12.77
CA LEU A 215 -11.13 5.01 14.07
C LEU A 215 -12.53 4.81 14.67
N GLU A 216 -12.70 3.73 15.43
CA GLU A 216 -13.89 3.59 16.28
C GLU A 216 -13.83 4.61 17.44
N PRO A 217 -14.98 5.18 17.87
CA PRO A 217 -15.00 6.23 18.87
C PRO A 217 -14.26 5.89 20.17
N PHE A 218 -14.34 4.63 20.60
CA PHE A 218 -13.68 4.17 21.84
C PHE A 218 -12.15 4.05 21.71
N VAL A 219 -11.61 3.90 20.49
CA VAL A 219 -10.16 3.95 20.21
C VAL A 219 -9.74 5.37 19.92
N GLN A 220 -10.56 6.13 19.19
CA GLN A 220 -10.26 7.52 18.85
C GLN A 220 -10.01 8.37 20.10
N SER A 221 -10.90 8.29 21.10
CA SER A 221 -10.74 9.04 22.35
C SER A 221 -9.46 8.68 23.12
N LYS A 222 -9.07 7.39 23.09
CA LYS A 222 -7.81 6.94 23.69
C LYS A 222 -6.60 7.53 22.98
N ILE A 223 -6.60 7.48 21.63
CA ILE A 223 -5.50 8.02 20.82
C ILE A 223 -5.41 9.54 21.00
N GLU A 224 -6.51 10.28 20.93
CA GLU A 224 -6.52 11.72 21.16
C GLU A 224 -5.94 12.09 22.55
N SER A 225 -6.31 11.35 23.60
CA SER A 225 -5.73 11.54 24.92
C SER A 225 -4.23 11.29 24.97
N LEU A 226 -3.74 10.28 24.25
CA LEU A 226 -2.30 9.95 24.16
C LEU A 226 -1.51 11.03 23.41
N LEU A 227 -2.08 11.60 22.35
CA LEU A 227 -1.45 12.64 21.52
C LEU A 227 -1.24 13.97 22.28
N HIS A 228 -1.99 14.20 23.36
CA HIS A 228 -1.90 15.39 24.18
C HIS A 228 -1.00 15.20 25.43
N LEU A 229 -0.37 14.03 25.58
CA LEU A 229 0.55 13.81 26.69
C LEU A 229 1.79 14.71 26.56
N PRO A 230 2.29 15.24 27.67
CA PRO A 230 3.50 16.08 27.64
C PRO A 230 4.76 15.28 27.32
N ASN A 231 4.80 14.01 27.71
CA ASN A 231 5.95 13.13 27.50
C ASN A 231 5.55 11.65 27.60
N GLY A 232 6.42 10.80 27.13
CA GLY A 232 6.24 9.35 27.15
C GLY A 232 6.48 8.74 25.77
N ILE A 233 6.43 7.41 25.70
CA ILE A 233 6.57 6.67 24.44
C ILE A 233 5.23 6.06 24.05
N ILE A 234 4.84 6.25 22.81
CA ILE A 234 3.69 5.59 22.18
C ILE A 234 4.23 4.70 21.05
N LEU A 235 3.95 3.41 21.14
CA LEU A 235 4.48 2.40 20.23
C LEU A 235 3.37 1.80 19.37
N ILE A 236 3.56 1.84 18.03
CA ILE A 236 2.67 1.13 17.11
C ILE A 236 3.34 -0.19 16.70
N THR A 237 2.61 -1.28 16.82
CA THR A 237 3.11 -2.61 16.50
C THR A 237 2.36 -3.25 15.34
N GLY A 238 3.00 -4.18 14.66
CA GLY A 238 2.41 -4.93 13.56
C GLY A 238 3.43 -5.32 12.50
N PRO A 239 3.09 -6.25 11.59
CA PRO A 239 3.98 -6.66 10.50
C PRO A 239 4.18 -5.53 9.50
N THR A 240 5.10 -5.78 8.56
CA THR A 240 5.27 -4.91 7.39
C THR A 240 3.96 -4.82 6.60
N GLY A 241 3.62 -3.62 6.15
CA GLY A 241 2.38 -3.38 5.39
C GLY A 241 1.11 -3.28 6.24
N SER A 242 1.19 -3.28 7.58
CA SER A 242 0.02 -3.07 8.45
C SER A 242 -0.45 -1.60 8.56
N GLY A 243 0.23 -0.66 7.90
CA GLY A 243 -0.15 0.75 7.87
C GLY A 243 0.42 1.60 9.02
N LYS A 244 1.45 1.13 9.73
CA LYS A 244 2.06 1.83 10.87
C LYS A 244 2.52 3.26 10.50
N SER A 245 3.25 3.41 9.39
CA SER A 245 3.74 4.72 8.92
C SER A 245 2.59 5.69 8.67
N THR A 246 1.50 5.23 8.04
CA THR A 246 0.29 6.03 7.80
C THR A 246 -0.32 6.53 9.11
N SER A 247 -0.42 5.67 10.13
CA SER A 247 -0.94 6.07 11.44
C SER A 247 -0.01 7.03 12.15
N LEU A 248 1.32 6.77 12.15
CA LEU A 248 2.30 7.70 12.72
C LEU A 248 2.25 9.07 12.06
N TYR A 249 2.21 9.12 10.72
CA TYR A 249 2.12 10.38 9.99
C TYR A 249 0.80 11.12 10.27
N SER A 250 -0.30 10.37 10.45
CA SER A 250 -1.58 10.96 10.85
C SER A 250 -1.51 11.53 12.28
N PHE A 251 -0.83 10.85 13.21
CA PHE A 251 -0.62 11.34 14.57
C PHE A 251 0.28 12.57 14.59
N LEU A 252 1.39 12.54 13.85
CA LEU A 252 2.28 13.69 13.73
C LEU A 252 1.57 14.90 13.10
N SER A 253 0.74 14.68 12.08
CA SER A 253 -0.03 15.75 11.44
C SER A 253 -1.05 16.38 12.39
N GLU A 254 -1.65 15.59 13.29
CA GLU A 254 -2.61 16.06 14.29
C GLU A 254 -1.95 16.95 15.34
N VAL A 255 -0.74 16.58 15.80
CA VAL A 255 -0.02 17.33 16.85
C VAL A 255 0.88 18.44 16.30
N ASN A 256 0.98 18.55 14.97
CA ASN A 256 1.84 19.51 14.31
C ASN A 256 1.29 20.93 14.44
N SER A 257 2.05 21.80 15.06
CA SER A 257 1.72 23.22 15.21
C SER A 257 2.99 24.09 15.12
N PRO A 258 2.89 25.39 14.83
CA PRO A 258 4.03 26.28 14.81
C PRO A 258 4.78 26.37 16.14
N GLU A 259 4.14 25.98 17.24
CA GLU A 259 4.71 26.03 18.61
C GLU A 259 5.48 24.75 18.97
N LYS A 260 5.40 23.71 18.15
CA LYS A 260 6.00 22.41 18.44
C LYS A 260 7.05 22.04 17.39
N ARG A 261 8.24 21.73 17.84
CA ARG A 261 9.29 21.21 17.00
C ARG A 261 9.21 19.69 16.93
N ILE A 262 8.85 19.17 15.74
CA ILE A 262 8.75 17.74 15.48
C ILE A 262 9.93 17.31 14.63
N VAL A 263 10.67 16.29 15.08
CA VAL A 263 11.82 15.74 14.35
C VAL A 263 11.64 14.23 14.22
N THR A 264 11.86 13.69 13.03
CA THR A 264 11.79 12.25 12.79
C THR A 264 13.13 11.69 12.32
N VAL A 265 13.34 10.41 12.55
CA VAL A 265 14.42 9.62 11.95
C VAL A 265 13.81 8.33 11.38
N GLU A 266 14.04 8.08 10.09
CA GLU A 266 13.32 7.07 9.30
C GLU A 266 14.26 6.31 8.35
N ASP A 267 13.93 5.06 8.05
CA ASP A 267 14.72 4.21 7.14
C ASP A 267 13.83 3.51 6.09
N PRO A 268 13.63 4.19 4.96
CA PRO A 268 13.84 5.60 4.67
C PRO A 268 12.58 6.46 4.94
N VAL A 269 12.65 7.78 4.74
CA VAL A 269 11.46 8.65 4.73
C VAL A 269 10.53 8.22 3.59
N GLU A 270 9.28 7.87 3.91
CA GLU A 270 8.30 7.41 2.91
C GLU A 270 7.51 8.57 2.31
N ASN A 271 7.10 9.53 3.13
CA ASN A 271 6.36 10.72 2.70
C ASN A 271 6.88 11.97 3.38
N LYS A 272 6.91 13.08 2.66
CA LYS A 272 7.27 14.37 3.24
C LYS A 272 6.11 14.97 4.00
N LEU A 273 6.34 15.36 5.25
CA LEU A 273 5.37 16.04 6.10
C LEU A 273 5.72 17.52 6.22
N THR A 274 4.79 18.37 5.83
CA THR A 274 4.99 19.84 5.96
C THR A 274 5.13 20.22 7.43
N GLY A 275 6.15 21.00 7.78
CA GLY A 275 6.39 21.45 9.15
C GLY A 275 7.11 20.44 10.04
N VAL A 276 7.51 19.28 9.53
CA VAL A 276 8.25 18.24 10.26
C VAL A 276 9.66 18.12 9.69
N MET A 277 10.66 18.05 10.56
CA MET A 277 12.05 17.82 10.17
C MET A 277 12.31 16.32 10.11
N GLN A 278 12.49 15.77 8.91
CA GLN A 278 12.64 14.36 8.67
C GLN A 278 14.08 14.02 8.28
N ILE A 279 14.69 13.10 9.03
CA ILE A 279 16.07 12.62 8.83
C ILE A 279 15.97 11.20 8.25
N ALA A 280 16.58 10.98 7.07
CA ALA A 280 16.77 9.66 6.52
C ALA A 280 18.05 9.01 7.07
N VAL A 281 17.93 7.79 7.57
CA VAL A 281 19.09 6.95 7.94
C VAL A 281 20.00 6.75 6.72
N LYS A 282 21.30 6.81 6.94
CA LYS A 282 22.35 6.53 5.96
C LYS A 282 23.47 5.75 6.64
N SER A 283 23.29 4.45 6.74
CA SER A 283 24.21 3.56 7.45
C SER A 283 25.62 3.56 6.87
N GLU A 284 25.75 3.84 5.56
CA GLU A 284 27.04 3.88 4.83
C GLU A 284 27.98 4.96 5.37
N ILE A 285 27.41 6.04 5.93
CA ILE A 285 28.19 7.14 6.54
C ILE A 285 28.04 7.19 8.06
N GLY A 286 27.51 6.12 8.68
CA GLY A 286 27.35 6.04 10.14
C GLY A 286 26.15 6.81 10.70
N LEU A 287 25.26 7.37 9.87
CA LEU A 287 24.02 8.01 10.32
C LEU A 287 22.97 6.93 10.58
N THR A 288 23.08 6.27 11.72
CA THR A 288 22.15 5.23 12.22
C THR A 288 20.99 5.86 13.01
N PHE A 289 19.97 5.07 13.37
CA PHE A 289 18.89 5.51 14.26
C PHE A 289 19.43 6.08 15.59
N ALA A 290 20.32 5.36 16.25
CA ALA A 290 20.92 5.77 17.53
C ALA A 290 21.75 7.06 17.39
N ALA A 291 22.59 7.17 16.33
CA ALA A 291 23.41 8.36 16.08
C ALA A 291 22.54 9.61 15.81
N ALA A 292 21.53 9.47 14.95
CA ALA A 292 20.60 10.53 14.64
C ALA A 292 19.82 10.97 15.89
N LEU A 293 19.29 10.01 16.67
CA LEU A 293 18.50 10.28 17.86
C LEU A 293 19.28 11.05 18.93
N ARG A 294 20.56 10.70 19.17
CA ARG A 294 21.43 11.49 20.07
C ARG A 294 21.58 12.94 19.60
N SER A 295 21.61 13.18 18.31
CA SER A 295 21.72 14.54 17.76
C SER A 295 20.39 15.29 17.83
N ILE A 296 19.27 14.60 17.56
CA ILE A 296 17.92 15.15 17.67
C ILE A 296 17.68 15.71 19.08
N LEU A 297 18.05 14.94 20.14
CA LEU A 297 17.85 15.36 21.54
C LEU A 297 18.63 16.61 21.94
N ARG A 298 19.68 16.97 21.22
CA ARG A 298 20.41 18.24 21.42
C ARG A 298 19.87 19.41 20.57
N ALA A 299 18.85 19.12 19.76
CA ALA A 299 18.24 20.09 18.85
C ALA A 299 16.91 20.64 19.38
N ASP A 300 16.63 20.52 20.66
CA ASP A 300 15.44 21.02 21.36
C ASP A 300 14.11 20.60 20.68
N PRO A 301 13.85 19.30 20.49
CA PRO A 301 12.58 18.83 19.96
C PRO A 301 11.51 18.80 21.05
N ASN A 302 10.23 18.98 20.68
CA ASN A 302 9.11 18.69 21.56
C ASN A 302 8.61 17.25 21.34
N ILE A 303 8.60 16.82 20.07
CA ILE A 303 8.11 15.52 19.64
C ILE A 303 9.18 14.86 18.76
N VAL A 304 9.43 13.59 19.04
CA VAL A 304 10.40 12.77 18.29
C VAL A 304 9.67 11.55 17.71
N MET A 305 9.90 11.25 16.45
CA MET A 305 9.46 9.97 15.87
C MET A 305 10.68 9.18 15.39
N ILE A 306 10.73 7.92 15.81
CA ILE A 306 11.75 6.95 15.40
C ILE A 306 11.02 5.93 14.54
N GLY A 307 11.43 5.76 13.29
CA GLY A 307 10.78 4.86 12.35
C GLY A 307 10.53 3.48 12.95
N GLU A 308 11.53 2.92 13.57
CA GLU A 308 11.42 1.67 14.35
C GLU A 308 12.53 1.51 15.39
N ILE A 309 12.26 0.71 16.42
CA ILE A 309 13.25 0.28 17.43
C ILE A 309 13.60 -1.17 17.14
N ARG A 310 14.86 -1.41 16.73
CA ARG A 310 15.39 -2.74 16.40
C ARG A 310 16.36 -3.31 17.45
N ASP A 311 16.98 -2.43 18.25
CA ASP A 311 18.06 -2.76 19.16
C ASP A 311 17.94 -2.04 20.49
N LEU A 312 18.68 -2.55 21.49
CA LEU A 312 18.69 -2.01 22.85
C LEU A 312 19.19 -0.57 22.90
N GLU A 313 20.21 -0.21 22.12
CA GLU A 313 20.79 1.13 22.12
C GLU A 313 19.76 2.18 21.73
N THR A 314 19.01 1.95 20.63
CA THR A 314 17.93 2.84 20.18
C THR A 314 16.80 2.90 21.20
N ALA A 315 16.43 1.76 21.81
CA ALA A 315 15.41 1.68 22.83
C ALA A 315 15.78 2.52 24.07
N GLU A 316 16.99 2.38 24.59
CA GLU A 316 17.46 3.15 25.76
C GLU A 316 17.47 4.65 25.50
N ILE A 317 17.92 5.10 24.30
CA ILE A 317 17.93 6.53 23.98
C ILE A 317 16.50 7.06 23.88
N ALA A 318 15.56 6.31 23.27
CA ALA A 318 14.15 6.68 23.19
C ALA A 318 13.52 6.78 24.60
N ILE A 319 13.81 5.86 25.49
CA ILE A 319 13.36 5.86 26.88
C ILE A 319 13.88 7.10 27.61
N ARG A 320 15.18 7.36 27.53
CA ARG A 320 15.78 8.55 28.15
C ARG A 320 15.13 9.84 27.61
N ALA A 321 14.89 9.91 26.28
CA ALA A 321 14.20 11.05 25.68
C ALA A 321 12.81 11.27 26.31
N SER A 322 12.03 10.21 26.46
CA SER A 322 10.69 10.30 27.05
C SER A 322 10.72 10.70 28.53
N LEU A 323 11.68 10.20 29.29
CA LEU A 323 11.84 10.55 30.71
C LEU A 323 12.36 11.98 30.93
N THR A 324 13.02 12.57 29.92
CA THR A 324 13.51 13.96 29.95
C THR A 324 12.52 14.98 29.37
N GLY A 325 11.26 14.58 29.11
CA GLY A 325 10.20 15.54 28.77
C GLY A 325 9.71 15.48 27.32
N HIS A 326 10.18 14.55 26.51
CA HIS A 326 9.77 14.45 25.10
C HIS A 326 8.64 13.46 24.88
N LEU A 327 7.71 13.77 23.97
CA LEU A 327 6.75 12.80 23.45
C LEU A 327 7.41 12.04 22.28
N VAL A 328 7.52 10.71 22.43
CA VAL A 328 8.22 9.86 21.47
C VAL A 328 7.23 8.90 20.80
N PHE A 329 7.24 8.85 19.48
CA PHE A 329 6.53 7.87 18.69
C PHE A 329 7.51 6.89 18.06
N SER A 330 7.18 5.59 18.05
CA SER A 330 7.98 4.61 17.31
C SER A 330 7.19 3.38 16.95
N THR A 331 7.84 2.45 16.25
CA THR A 331 7.25 1.16 15.90
C THR A 331 8.06 -0.02 16.42
N LEU A 332 7.36 -1.13 16.61
CA LEU A 332 7.90 -2.45 16.88
C LEU A 332 7.29 -3.48 15.92
N HIS A 333 7.97 -4.60 15.74
CA HIS A 333 7.48 -5.74 14.98
C HIS A 333 7.00 -6.84 15.93
N THR A 334 5.79 -6.69 16.49
CA THR A 334 5.09 -7.72 17.28
C THR A 334 3.71 -7.97 16.70
N ASN A 335 3.13 -9.12 17.02
CA ASN A 335 1.83 -9.53 16.48
C ASN A 335 0.66 -8.84 17.16
N ASP A 336 0.78 -8.51 18.43
CA ASP A 336 -0.22 -7.86 19.26
C ASP A 336 0.41 -6.75 20.13
N ALA A 337 -0.42 -5.96 20.79
CA ALA A 337 0.02 -4.84 21.60
C ALA A 337 0.70 -5.28 22.91
N MET A 338 0.27 -6.39 23.50
CA MET A 338 0.86 -6.92 24.74
C MET A 338 2.25 -7.49 24.46
N GLY A 339 2.47 -8.12 23.31
CA GLY A 339 3.77 -8.60 22.86
C GLY A 339 4.80 -7.49 22.72
N GLY A 340 4.39 -6.23 22.58
CA GLY A 340 5.28 -5.08 22.59
C GLY A 340 6.02 -4.92 23.92
N ILE A 341 5.38 -5.22 25.06
CA ILE A 341 5.99 -5.20 26.38
C ILE A 341 7.11 -6.25 26.45
N SER A 342 6.78 -7.50 26.13
CA SER A 342 7.75 -8.61 26.13
C SER A 342 8.90 -8.32 25.19
N ARG A 343 8.63 -7.76 24.00
CA ARG A 343 9.66 -7.47 22.99
C ARG A 343 10.70 -6.46 23.49
N LEU A 344 10.31 -5.41 24.20
CA LEU A 344 11.26 -4.46 24.79
C LEU A 344 12.10 -5.13 25.87
N ILE A 345 11.50 -5.96 26.72
CA ILE A 345 12.22 -6.71 27.77
C ILE A 345 13.19 -7.72 27.13
N ASP A 346 12.78 -8.44 26.10
CA ASP A 346 13.62 -9.41 25.38
C ASP A 346 14.80 -8.73 24.67
N MET A 347 14.67 -7.47 24.27
CA MET A 347 15.79 -6.67 23.75
C MET A 347 16.78 -6.24 24.84
N GLY A 348 16.48 -6.50 26.13
CA GLY A 348 17.32 -6.15 27.26
C GLY A 348 16.93 -4.88 28.00
N VAL A 349 15.78 -4.28 27.67
CA VAL A 349 15.28 -3.11 28.41
C VAL A 349 14.75 -3.55 29.77
N GLU A 350 15.23 -2.91 30.84
CA GLU A 350 14.79 -3.19 32.21
C GLU A 350 13.27 -2.91 32.36
N PRO A 351 12.47 -3.83 32.94
CA PRO A 351 11.02 -3.70 33.07
C PRO A 351 10.56 -2.40 33.74
N PHE A 352 11.30 -1.89 34.73
CA PHE A 352 10.97 -0.64 35.40
C PHE A 352 11.11 0.57 34.45
N LEU A 353 12.04 0.53 33.48
CA LEU A 353 12.20 1.56 32.45
C LEU A 353 11.06 1.53 31.46
N VAL A 354 10.62 0.33 31.03
CA VAL A 354 9.44 0.17 30.18
C VAL A 354 8.22 0.76 30.87
N SER A 355 8.00 0.42 32.14
CA SER A 355 6.86 0.90 32.92
C SER A 355 6.84 2.42 33.10
N ALA A 356 8.01 3.03 33.31
CA ALA A 356 8.14 4.49 33.53
C ALA A 356 7.99 5.29 32.23
N ALA A 357 8.51 4.79 31.13
CA ALA A 357 8.62 5.52 29.87
C ALA A 357 7.43 5.32 28.93
N VAL A 358 6.93 4.07 28.78
CA VAL A 358 5.90 3.75 27.81
C VAL A 358 4.52 4.12 28.33
N ARG A 359 3.71 4.75 27.48
CA ARG A 359 2.32 5.14 27.78
C ARG A 359 1.31 4.20 27.15
N ALA A 360 1.61 3.75 25.91
CA ALA A 360 0.70 2.85 25.21
C ALA A 360 1.41 2.00 24.16
N PHE A 361 0.83 0.83 23.91
CA PHE A 361 1.09 0.00 22.74
C PHE A 361 -0.18 -0.07 21.90
N LEU A 362 -0.05 0.16 20.60
CA LEU A 362 -1.11 0.05 19.62
C LEU A 362 -0.74 -1.04 18.62
N ALA A 363 -1.48 -2.13 18.54
CA ALA A 363 -1.27 -3.05 17.43
C ALA A 363 -2.26 -2.75 16.31
N GLN A 364 -1.81 -2.95 15.08
CA GLN A 364 -2.54 -2.57 13.86
C GLN A 364 -2.43 -3.63 12.77
N ARG A 365 -3.55 -3.87 12.11
CA ARG A 365 -3.67 -4.66 10.89
C ARG A 365 -4.53 -3.93 9.87
N LEU A 366 -4.35 -4.24 8.59
CA LEU A 366 -5.20 -3.75 7.52
C LEU A 366 -6.10 -4.89 7.01
N VAL A 367 -7.39 -4.56 6.85
CA VAL A 367 -8.38 -5.39 6.18
C VAL A 367 -8.90 -4.66 4.94
N ARG A 368 -9.34 -5.39 3.92
CA ARG A 368 -9.93 -4.77 2.72
C ARG A 368 -11.31 -4.22 3.05
N ARG A 369 -11.59 -3.05 2.50
CA ARG A 369 -12.88 -2.39 2.64
C ARG A 369 -13.84 -2.92 1.58
N LEU A 370 -15.04 -3.30 1.97
CA LEU A 370 -16.11 -3.65 1.04
C LEU A 370 -16.42 -2.50 0.09
N CYS A 371 -16.60 -2.83 -1.17
CA CYS A 371 -17.02 -1.85 -2.17
C CYS A 371 -18.43 -1.34 -1.84
N PRO A 372 -18.63 -0.03 -1.64
CA PRO A 372 -19.93 0.51 -1.25
C PRO A 372 -21.00 0.34 -2.34
N HIS A 373 -20.59 0.15 -3.59
CA HIS A 373 -21.50 0.07 -4.74
C HIS A 373 -22.06 -1.33 -5.02
N CYS A 374 -21.39 -2.38 -4.53
CA CYS A 374 -21.79 -3.74 -4.86
C CYS A 374 -21.87 -4.72 -3.68
N LYS A 375 -21.61 -4.27 -2.45
CA LYS A 375 -21.81 -5.12 -1.28
C LYS A 375 -23.28 -5.51 -1.15
N VAL A 376 -23.54 -6.76 -0.77
CA VAL A 376 -24.89 -7.30 -0.58
C VAL A 376 -25.09 -7.77 0.87
N PRO A 377 -26.27 -7.56 1.47
CA PRO A 377 -26.54 -8.08 2.81
C PRO A 377 -26.36 -9.60 2.85
N ARG A 378 -25.75 -10.09 3.94
CA ARG A 378 -25.59 -11.52 4.22
C ARG A 378 -26.20 -11.83 5.57
N GLN A 379 -26.99 -12.91 5.64
CA GLN A 379 -27.40 -13.48 6.91
C GLN A 379 -26.29 -14.38 7.44
N ILE A 380 -26.04 -14.32 8.73
CA ILE A 380 -25.15 -15.25 9.44
C ILE A 380 -26.00 -16.12 10.37
N SER A 381 -25.64 -17.38 10.49
CA SER A 381 -26.33 -18.30 11.40
C SER A 381 -25.97 -18.02 12.85
N THR A 382 -26.81 -18.46 13.78
CA THR A 382 -26.48 -18.41 15.22
C THR A 382 -25.23 -19.22 15.53
N GLN A 383 -24.99 -20.29 14.77
CA GLN A 383 -23.81 -21.13 14.93
C GLN A 383 -22.54 -20.39 14.49
N ASP A 384 -22.57 -19.66 13.35
CA ASP A 384 -21.44 -18.81 12.93
C ASP A 384 -21.09 -17.77 14.00
N ILE A 385 -22.09 -17.18 14.66
CA ILE A 385 -21.86 -16.20 15.74
C ILE A 385 -21.12 -16.85 16.92
N ILE A 386 -21.50 -18.08 17.29
CA ILE A 386 -20.86 -18.83 18.37
C ILE A 386 -19.45 -19.24 17.98
N ASP A 387 -19.28 -19.88 16.82
CA ASP A 387 -18.01 -20.46 16.35
C ASP A 387 -16.95 -19.37 16.08
N LEU A 388 -17.40 -18.19 15.68
CA LEU A 388 -16.52 -17.05 15.38
C LEU A 388 -16.38 -16.07 16.55
N GLU A 389 -17.05 -16.35 17.68
CA GLU A 389 -17.03 -15.50 18.87
C GLU A 389 -17.45 -14.04 18.59
N ILE A 390 -18.44 -13.86 17.70
CA ILE A 390 -18.95 -12.53 17.38
C ILE A 390 -19.81 -12.01 18.54
N PRO A 391 -19.46 -10.88 19.16
CA PRO A 391 -20.27 -10.32 20.25
C PRO A 391 -21.70 -10.01 19.77
N ARG A 392 -22.71 -10.48 20.52
CA ARG A 392 -24.13 -10.31 20.17
C ARG A 392 -24.65 -8.90 20.41
N ASP A 393 -23.95 -8.14 21.22
CA ASP A 393 -24.26 -6.76 21.61
C ASP A 393 -23.80 -5.72 20.58
N ILE A 394 -23.01 -6.11 19.57
CA ILE A 394 -22.62 -5.21 18.49
C ILE A 394 -23.77 -5.12 17.47
N PRO A 395 -24.49 -3.99 17.36
CA PRO A 395 -25.57 -3.84 16.41
C PRO A 395 -25.03 -3.67 14.99
N GLY A 396 -25.78 -4.15 13.99
CA GLY A 396 -25.47 -3.89 12.60
C GLY A 396 -25.88 -4.99 11.63
N GLN A 397 -25.33 -4.92 10.42
CA GLN A 397 -25.63 -5.83 9.32
C GLN A 397 -24.36 -6.31 8.66
N VAL A 398 -24.25 -7.61 8.47
CA VAL A 398 -23.13 -8.25 7.75
C VAL A 398 -23.36 -8.19 6.24
N TYR A 399 -22.29 -7.99 5.48
CA TYR A 399 -22.32 -7.92 4.03
C TYR A 399 -21.26 -8.84 3.41
N SER A 400 -21.55 -9.29 2.17
CA SER A 400 -20.63 -10.04 1.32
C SER A 400 -20.20 -9.20 0.09
N PRO A 401 -19.00 -9.43 -0.44
CA PRO A 401 -18.55 -8.82 -1.68
C PRO A 401 -19.25 -9.48 -2.87
N LYS A 402 -19.83 -8.69 -3.80
CA LYS A 402 -20.43 -9.21 -5.05
C LYS A 402 -19.49 -9.03 -6.24
N GLY A 403 -18.83 -7.88 -6.34
CA GLY A 403 -18.08 -7.46 -7.51
C GLY A 403 -18.89 -6.54 -8.44
N CYS A 404 -18.22 -5.51 -8.99
CA CYS A 404 -18.74 -4.62 -10.03
C CYS A 404 -17.57 -3.98 -10.78
N ASP A 405 -17.83 -3.27 -11.87
CA ASP A 405 -16.78 -2.61 -12.68
C ASP A 405 -15.95 -1.61 -11.85
N ARG A 406 -16.56 -0.89 -10.90
CA ARG A 406 -15.85 0.08 -10.04
C ARG A 406 -14.81 -0.57 -9.13
N CYS A 407 -15.03 -1.78 -8.68
CA CYS A 407 -14.07 -2.54 -7.88
C CYS A 407 -13.41 -3.68 -8.69
N ARG A 408 -13.53 -3.66 -10.01
CA ARG A 408 -12.95 -4.66 -10.93
C ARG A 408 -13.31 -6.08 -10.54
N MET A 409 -14.58 -6.29 -10.26
CA MET A 409 -15.15 -7.57 -9.86
C MET A 409 -14.59 -8.17 -8.56
N THR A 410 -13.72 -7.45 -7.83
CA THR A 410 -13.13 -7.93 -6.57
C THR A 410 -14.11 -7.89 -5.39
N GLY A 411 -15.10 -6.99 -5.43
CA GLY A 411 -16.01 -6.72 -4.33
C GLY A 411 -15.42 -5.82 -3.22
N PHE A 412 -14.14 -5.38 -3.36
CA PHE A 412 -13.43 -4.56 -2.39
C PHE A 412 -12.89 -3.28 -3.03
N SER A 413 -12.72 -2.23 -2.24
CA SER A 413 -12.15 -0.96 -2.68
C SER A 413 -11.50 -0.22 -1.51
N GLY A 414 -10.18 -0.22 -1.48
CA GLY A 414 -9.37 0.34 -0.42
C GLY A 414 -9.24 -0.58 0.80
N ARG A 415 -8.50 -0.10 1.78
CA ARG A 415 -8.24 -0.79 3.04
C ARG A 415 -8.69 0.07 4.20
N LEU A 416 -8.96 -0.56 5.33
CA LEU A 416 -9.17 0.09 6.62
C LEU A 416 -8.33 -0.60 7.69
N ALA A 417 -7.95 0.15 8.70
CA ALA A 417 -7.17 -0.40 9.80
C ALA A 417 -8.07 -0.87 10.93
N ILE A 418 -7.68 -1.98 11.54
CA ILE A 418 -8.23 -2.46 12.80
C ILE A 418 -7.13 -2.37 13.86
N TYR A 419 -7.52 -2.02 15.06
CA TYR A 419 -6.61 -1.69 16.14
C TYR A 419 -6.92 -2.46 17.43
N GLU A 420 -5.89 -2.63 18.24
CA GLU A 420 -6.03 -2.84 19.66
C GLU A 420 -5.10 -1.88 20.39
N VAL A 421 -5.54 -1.35 21.51
CA VAL A 421 -4.80 -0.33 22.26
C VAL A 421 -4.70 -0.76 23.72
N VAL A 422 -3.46 -0.93 24.18
CA VAL A 422 -3.13 -1.18 25.59
C VAL A 422 -2.50 0.09 26.15
N ILE A 423 -3.19 0.73 27.08
CA ILE A 423 -2.67 1.87 27.85
C ILE A 423 -1.98 1.34 29.10
N LEU A 424 -0.79 1.82 29.41
CA LEU A 424 -0.10 1.51 30.64
C LEU A 424 -0.67 2.39 31.77
N SER A 425 -1.82 1.98 32.32
CA SER A 425 -2.36 2.56 33.55
C SER A 425 -1.38 2.41 34.71
N GLN A 426 -1.54 3.18 35.79
CA GLN A 426 -0.67 3.06 36.95
C GLN A 426 -0.57 1.61 37.44
N LYS A 427 -1.69 0.89 37.49
CA LYS A 427 -1.71 -0.52 37.88
C LYS A 427 -0.98 -1.42 36.91
N MET A 428 -1.13 -1.18 35.61
CA MET A 428 -0.40 -1.90 34.59
C MET A 428 1.10 -1.64 34.69
N GLN A 429 1.52 -0.39 34.95
CA GLN A 429 2.93 -0.03 35.13
C GLN A 429 3.52 -0.78 36.36
N GLU A 430 2.81 -0.89 37.47
CA GLU A 430 3.25 -1.68 38.63
C GLU A 430 3.46 -3.15 38.27
N LEU A 431 2.53 -3.76 37.52
CA LEU A 431 2.66 -5.16 37.09
C LEU A 431 3.86 -5.37 36.17
N VAL A 432 4.07 -4.46 35.19
CA VAL A 432 5.23 -4.51 34.27
C VAL A 432 6.53 -4.32 35.04
N ALA A 433 6.63 -3.34 35.93
CA ALA A 433 7.83 -3.08 36.72
C ALA A 433 8.27 -4.29 37.57
N HIS A 434 7.31 -5.10 38.04
CA HIS A 434 7.55 -6.31 38.82
C HIS A 434 7.63 -7.58 37.95
N SER A 435 7.69 -7.45 36.63
CA SER A 435 7.78 -8.59 35.69
C SER A 435 6.69 -9.65 35.93
N ARG A 436 5.44 -9.19 36.16
CA ARG A 436 4.32 -10.11 36.42
C ARG A 436 3.97 -10.89 35.13
N PRO A 437 3.43 -12.11 35.26
CA PRO A 437 3.05 -12.94 34.14
C PRO A 437 2.10 -12.23 33.15
N LEU A 438 2.21 -12.55 31.87
CA LEU A 438 1.39 -11.96 30.79
C LEU A 438 -0.12 -12.13 31.05
N ALA A 439 -0.55 -13.23 31.70
CA ALA A 439 -1.94 -13.45 32.07
C ALA A 439 -2.47 -12.37 33.04
N GLU A 440 -1.67 -11.93 33.99
CA GLU A 440 -2.05 -10.85 34.91
C GLU A 440 -2.12 -9.50 34.18
N LEU A 441 -1.17 -9.24 33.28
CA LEU A 441 -1.18 -8.05 32.42
C LEU A 441 -2.42 -8.03 31.53
N LYS A 442 -2.77 -9.14 30.88
CA LYS A 442 -4.01 -9.27 30.08
C LYS A 442 -5.26 -9.00 30.93
N ALA A 443 -5.36 -9.63 32.11
CA ALA A 443 -6.47 -9.43 33.01
C ALA A 443 -6.63 -7.95 33.46
N GLN A 444 -5.50 -7.25 33.70
CA GLN A 444 -5.52 -5.83 34.01
C GLN A 444 -5.91 -4.98 32.79
N ALA A 445 -5.40 -5.29 31.61
CA ALA A 445 -5.77 -4.58 30.38
C ALA A 445 -7.28 -4.63 30.13
N PHE A 446 -7.94 -5.78 30.33
CA PHE A 446 -9.39 -5.90 30.22
C PHE A 446 -10.13 -5.02 31.24
N ARG A 447 -9.65 -4.93 32.51
CA ARG A 447 -10.21 -4.02 33.48
C ARG A 447 -10.06 -2.55 33.10
N ASP A 448 -8.98 -2.21 32.39
CA ASP A 448 -8.69 -0.88 31.87
C ASP A 448 -9.42 -0.59 30.54
N GLY A 449 -10.35 -1.45 30.11
CA GLY A 449 -11.15 -1.28 28.90
C GLY A 449 -10.38 -1.60 27.62
N TYR A 450 -9.43 -2.53 27.67
CA TYR A 450 -8.81 -3.10 26.47
C TYR A 450 -9.85 -3.82 25.61
N VAL A 451 -9.81 -3.55 24.31
CA VAL A 451 -10.64 -4.22 23.31
C VAL A 451 -9.70 -4.99 22.37
N PRO A 452 -9.84 -6.31 22.29
CA PRO A 452 -9.04 -7.13 21.36
C PRO A 452 -9.23 -6.68 19.90
N MET A 453 -8.20 -6.84 19.09
CA MET A 453 -8.23 -6.47 17.67
C MET A 453 -9.37 -7.15 16.91
N ARG A 454 -9.65 -8.42 17.23
CA ARG A 454 -10.75 -9.17 16.64
C ARG A 454 -12.12 -8.54 16.95
N THR A 455 -12.35 -8.14 18.20
CA THR A 455 -13.58 -7.44 18.61
C THR A 455 -13.71 -6.10 17.89
N TYR A 456 -12.61 -5.33 17.77
CA TYR A 456 -12.61 -4.13 16.93
C TYR A 456 -13.00 -4.44 15.49
N GLY A 457 -12.45 -5.52 14.92
CA GLY A 457 -12.80 -5.99 13.58
C GLY A 457 -14.29 -6.29 13.43
N TRP A 458 -14.93 -6.90 14.45
CA TRP A 458 -16.37 -7.16 14.44
C TRP A 458 -17.21 -5.89 14.37
N HIS A 459 -16.82 -4.79 15.02
CA HIS A 459 -17.48 -3.50 14.83
C HIS A 459 -17.45 -3.08 13.36
N LYS A 460 -16.32 -3.23 12.66
CA LYS A 460 -16.20 -2.90 11.24
C LYS A 460 -17.02 -3.82 10.33
N VAL A 461 -17.13 -5.09 10.68
CA VAL A 461 -18.00 -6.05 9.98
C VAL A 461 -19.47 -5.66 10.12
N MET A 462 -19.91 -5.38 11.33
CA MET A 462 -21.32 -5.04 11.63
C MET A 462 -21.72 -3.68 11.04
N GLN A 463 -20.78 -2.78 10.82
CA GLN A 463 -20.97 -1.54 10.06
C GLN A 463 -20.99 -1.75 8.52
N GLY A 464 -20.78 -3.00 8.06
CA GLY A 464 -20.71 -3.32 6.64
C GLY A 464 -19.51 -2.70 5.91
N GLN A 465 -18.40 -2.49 6.63
CA GLN A 465 -17.18 -1.90 6.08
C GLN A 465 -16.19 -2.96 5.58
N THR A 466 -16.19 -4.15 6.18
CA THR A 466 -15.35 -5.29 5.81
C THR A 466 -16.13 -6.60 5.96
N THR A 467 -15.49 -7.75 5.74
CA THR A 467 -16.11 -9.05 5.89
C THR A 467 -15.53 -9.82 7.07
N ILE A 468 -16.26 -10.87 7.49
CA ILE A 468 -15.84 -11.80 8.53
C ILE A 468 -14.49 -12.43 8.16
N GLU A 469 -14.35 -12.89 6.92
CA GLU A 469 -13.17 -13.57 6.41
C GLU A 469 -11.92 -12.69 6.44
N GLU A 470 -12.09 -11.40 6.14
CA GLU A 470 -10.98 -10.43 6.23
C GLU A 470 -10.49 -10.26 7.67
N VAL A 471 -11.40 -10.13 8.64
CA VAL A 471 -11.03 -10.01 10.06
C VAL A 471 -10.33 -11.26 10.55
N ILE A 472 -10.89 -12.44 10.26
CA ILE A 472 -10.29 -13.72 10.66
C ILE A 472 -8.89 -13.89 10.08
N SER A 473 -8.69 -13.52 8.79
CA SER A 473 -7.41 -13.73 8.10
C SER A 473 -6.23 -12.95 8.71
N VAL A 474 -6.51 -11.85 9.41
CA VAL A 474 -5.48 -10.99 10.02
C VAL A 474 -5.44 -11.03 11.54
N THR A 475 -6.47 -11.61 12.18
CA THR A 475 -6.54 -11.83 13.62
C THR A 475 -6.41 -13.32 13.88
N SER A 476 -5.18 -13.82 14.07
CA SER A 476 -4.95 -15.20 14.45
C SER A 476 -5.79 -15.56 15.69
N LEU A 477 -6.48 -16.71 15.64
CA LEU A 477 -6.85 -17.40 16.85
C LEU A 477 -5.56 -17.70 17.60
N GLU A 478 -5.43 -17.27 18.84
CA GLU A 478 -4.53 -17.94 19.77
C GLU A 478 -5.01 -19.41 19.82
N ILE A 479 -4.47 -20.27 18.97
CA ILE A 479 -4.63 -21.72 19.11
C ILE A 479 -3.77 -22.09 20.32
N GLY A 480 -4.33 -21.96 21.50
CA GLY A 480 -3.61 -22.23 22.74
C GLY A 480 -4.36 -21.71 23.95
N GLY A 481 -5.48 -22.34 24.27
CA GLY A 481 -6.24 -21.99 25.47
C GLY A 481 -7.51 -22.79 25.64
N MET A 482 -7.47 -24.06 25.26
CA MET A 482 -8.37 -25.08 25.81
C MET A 482 -7.50 -26.13 26.49
N GLU A 483 -7.13 -25.87 27.73
CA GLU A 483 -6.92 -26.86 28.78
C GLU A 483 -7.72 -26.45 30.01
#